data_ea4db6ccb8a512f005761b57566a428b
#
_entry.id   ea4db6ccb8a512f005761b57566a428b
#
_cell.length_a   1.000
_cell.length_b   1.000
_cell.length_c   1.000
_cell.angle_alpha   90.00
_cell.angle_beta   90.00
_cell.angle_gamma   90.00
#
_symmetry.space_group_name_H-M   'P 1'
#
loop_
_entity.id
_entity.type
_entity.pdbx_description
1 polymer ?
#
loop_
_entity_poly.entity_id
_entity_poly.type
_entity_poly.pdbx_seq_one_letter_code
_entity_poly.pdbx_strand_id
1 'polypeptide(L)'
;MSVSVAAQTQDQVDRMTKAVQFDDLAEVKKLIAAGVSPNLLVKGGNPLTVYAVREKSKQTLDYLIGLKGVDVDHPNLSGETVLMMASLYGMLPEVKVLVDKRGAEINKSGWTPLHYACTEGHLAVADYLLSKGAKVDALSESDTTPLMMAVRSGNIRLVRLLLDRGADLQIRNHQGFSAIDVAELFNQEEISKGLRSRWEKLYKTKYEGGPKPVLVESKP
;
A
#
# COMPACT_ATOMS: atom_id res chain seq x y z
N MET A 1 33.10 17.37 4.20
CA MET A 1 32.52 18.71 4.07
C MET A 1 30.99 18.53 4.14
N SER A 2 30.39 18.91 5.27
CA SER A 2 28.92 18.90 5.42
C SER A 2 28.35 20.09 4.65
N VAL A 3 27.71 19.82 3.53
CA VAL A 3 26.92 20.86 2.84
C VAL A 3 25.73 21.16 3.74
N SER A 4 25.72 22.31 4.38
CA SER A 4 24.57 22.84 5.09
C SER A 4 23.41 22.97 4.07
N VAL A 5 22.41 22.11 4.15
CA VAL A 5 21.19 22.29 3.37
C VAL A 5 20.51 23.54 3.91
N ALA A 6 20.57 24.65 3.17
CA ALA A 6 19.85 25.86 3.52
C ALA A 6 18.36 25.53 3.66
N ALA A 7 17.72 26.05 4.70
CA ALA A 7 16.29 25.87 4.90
C ALA A 7 15.52 26.37 3.66
N GLN A 8 14.64 25.54 3.11
CA GLN A 8 13.83 25.91 1.96
C GLN A 8 12.87 27.05 2.34
N THR A 9 12.74 28.04 1.46
CA THR A 9 11.80 29.14 1.71
C THR A 9 10.35 28.67 1.49
N GLN A 10 9.39 29.34 2.13
CA GLN A 10 7.97 29.01 1.95
C GLN A 10 7.55 29.15 0.48
N ASP A 11 8.06 30.15 -0.25
CA ASP A 11 7.81 30.30 -1.70
C ASP A 11 8.29 29.09 -2.49
N GLN A 12 9.47 28.54 -2.18
CA GLN A 12 9.99 27.33 -2.83
C GLN A 12 9.10 26.11 -2.54
N VAL A 13 8.62 25.98 -1.29
CA VAL A 13 7.70 24.90 -0.90
C VAL A 13 6.37 25.01 -1.67
N ASP A 14 5.80 26.21 -1.73
CA ASP A 14 4.52 26.46 -2.38
C ASP A 14 4.61 26.24 -3.90
N ARG A 15 5.69 26.70 -4.53
CA ARG A 15 5.94 26.50 -5.96
C ARG A 15 6.14 25.02 -6.28
N MET A 16 6.95 24.30 -5.49
CA MET A 16 7.15 22.87 -5.67
C MET A 16 5.84 22.09 -5.49
N THR A 17 5.04 22.43 -4.47
CA THR A 17 3.73 21.83 -4.24
C THR A 17 2.82 21.99 -5.45
N LYS A 18 2.71 23.21 -6.00
CA LYS A 18 1.91 23.48 -7.20
C LYS A 18 2.46 22.75 -8.43
N ALA A 19 3.77 22.76 -8.64
CA ALA A 19 4.40 22.09 -9.77
C ALA A 19 4.12 20.58 -9.75
N VAL A 20 4.22 19.95 -8.59
CA VAL A 20 3.84 18.52 -8.44
C VAL A 20 2.34 18.34 -8.65
N GLN A 21 1.49 19.15 -8.06
CA GLN A 21 0.02 19.04 -8.18
C GLN A 21 -0.46 19.07 -9.63
N PHE A 22 0.17 19.87 -10.48
CA PHE A 22 -0.20 20.02 -11.89
C PHE A 22 0.67 19.21 -12.87
N ASP A 23 1.51 18.30 -12.34
CA ASP A 23 2.48 17.49 -13.10
C ASP A 23 3.40 18.34 -13.99
N ASP A 24 3.73 19.58 -13.54
CA ASP A 24 4.66 20.48 -14.22
C ASP A 24 6.11 20.06 -13.99
N LEU A 25 6.52 19.05 -14.74
CA LEU A 25 7.88 18.50 -14.67
C LEU A 25 8.97 19.55 -14.97
N ALA A 26 8.66 20.54 -15.82
CA ALA A 26 9.63 21.59 -16.17
C ALA A 26 9.95 22.47 -14.96
N GLU A 27 8.93 22.92 -14.23
CA GLU A 27 9.11 23.70 -13.01
C GLU A 27 9.73 22.86 -11.89
N VAL A 28 9.35 21.59 -11.72
CA VAL A 28 9.99 20.66 -10.76
C VAL A 28 11.49 20.56 -11.01
N LYS A 29 11.92 20.32 -12.26
CA LYS A 29 13.33 20.25 -12.64
C LYS A 29 14.07 21.56 -12.38
N LYS A 30 13.46 22.69 -12.70
CA LYS A 30 14.02 24.02 -12.47
C LYS A 30 14.24 24.28 -10.98
N LEU A 31 13.26 23.95 -10.13
CA LEU A 31 13.37 24.12 -8.68
C LEU A 31 14.47 23.22 -8.09
N ILE A 32 14.55 21.97 -8.51
CA ILE A 32 15.63 21.06 -8.06
C ILE A 32 16.99 21.55 -8.53
N ALA A 33 17.12 22.03 -9.78
CA ALA A 33 18.36 22.63 -10.28
C ALA A 33 18.75 23.89 -9.53
N ALA A 34 17.78 24.65 -8.99
CA ALA A 34 18.01 25.82 -8.13
C ALA A 34 18.31 25.42 -6.65
N GLY A 35 18.50 24.15 -6.34
CA GLY A 35 18.88 23.66 -5.01
C GLY A 35 17.72 23.32 -4.08
N VAL A 36 16.47 23.28 -4.56
CA VAL A 36 15.34 22.78 -3.77
C VAL A 36 15.50 21.26 -3.61
N SER A 37 15.41 20.80 -2.37
CA SER A 37 15.58 19.37 -2.06
C SER A 37 14.50 18.51 -2.72
N PRO A 38 14.86 17.41 -3.41
CA PRO A 38 13.89 16.45 -3.90
C PRO A 38 13.25 15.62 -2.76
N ASN A 39 13.78 15.71 -1.54
CA ASN A 39 13.22 15.11 -0.32
C ASN A 39 12.38 16.10 0.49
N LEU A 40 11.97 17.22 -0.11
CA LEU A 40 11.14 18.22 0.54
C LEU A 40 9.80 17.58 0.97
N LEU A 41 9.37 17.93 2.18
CA LEU A 41 8.01 17.61 2.64
C LEU A 41 7.08 18.77 2.24
N VAL A 42 6.02 18.42 1.54
CA VAL A 42 5.00 19.36 1.09
C VAL A 42 3.70 19.21 1.88
N LYS A 43 2.64 19.82 1.42
CA LYS A 43 1.32 19.88 2.06
C LYS A 43 0.98 18.61 2.86
N GLY A 44 0.74 18.77 4.17
CA GLY A 44 0.38 17.67 5.06
C GLY A 44 1.53 16.73 5.42
N GLY A 45 2.79 17.18 5.32
CA GLY A 45 3.96 16.36 5.67
C GLY A 45 4.23 15.22 4.70
N ASN A 46 3.75 15.34 3.45
CA ASN A 46 3.99 14.32 2.44
C ASN A 46 5.37 14.51 1.78
N PRO A 47 6.20 13.45 1.67
CA PRO A 47 7.31 13.44 0.73
C PRO A 47 6.83 13.73 -0.70
N LEU A 48 7.64 14.41 -1.51
CA LEU A 48 7.28 14.73 -2.90
C LEU A 48 6.84 13.50 -3.71
N THR A 49 7.47 12.36 -3.50
CA THR A 49 7.14 11.09 -4.16
C THR A 49 5.74 10.59 -3.78
N VAL A 50 5.39 10.63 -2.49
CA VAL A 50 4.05 10.26 -2.00
C VAL A 50 3.00 11.25 -2.52
N TYR A 51 3.32 12.55 -2.48
CA TYR A 51 2.43 13.58 -2.97
C TYR A 51 2.17 13.45 -4.48
N ALA A 52 3.22 13.18 -5.28
CA ALA A 52 3.08 12.95 -6.72
C ALA A 52 2.17 11.76 -7.06
N VAL A 53 2.25 10.66 -6.28
CA VAL A 53 1.31 9.54 -6.46
C VAL A 53 -0.13 9.95 -6.16
N ARG A 54 -0.36 10.67 -5.06
CA ARG A 54 -1.70 11.11 -4.65
C ARG A 54 -2.35 12.08 -5.64
N GLU A 55 -1.55 12.98 -6.21
CA GLU A 55 -2.00 13.94 -7.24
C GLU A 55 -2.05 13.33 -8.64
N LYS A 56 -1.62 12.06 -8.80
CA LYS A 56 -1.51 11.36 -10.09
C LYS A 56 -0.55 12.00 -11.08
N SER A 57 0.47 12.66 -10.57
CA SER A 57 1.50 13.41 -11.31
C SER A 57 2.56 12.47 -11.84
N LYS A 58 2.22 11.76 -12.91
CA LYS A 58 3.01 10.63 -13.40
C LYS A 58 4.41 11.02 -13.87
N GLN A 59 4.54 12.09 -14.66
CA GLN A 59 5.84 12.51 -15.20
C GLN A 59 6.79 12.93 -14.07
N THR A 60 6.24 13.67 -13.11
CA THR A 60 6.96 14.11 -11.92
C THR A 60 7.37 12.93 -11.04
N LEU A 61 6.47 11.97 -10.82
CA LEU A 61 6.77 10.76 -10.05
C LEU A 61 7.91 9.96 -10.70
N ASP A 62 7.80 9.68 -12.00
CA ASP A 62 8.82 8.93 -12.76
C ASP A 62 10.19 9.61 -12.66
N TYR A 63 10.20 10.93 -12.76
CA TYR A 63 11.42 11.72 -12.60
C TYR A 63 11.99 11.61 -11.18
N LEU A 64 11.16 11.85 -10.14
CA LEU A 64 11.60 11.84 -8.75
C LEU A 64 12.14 10.45 -8.33
N ILE A 65 11.43 9.37 -8.64
CA ILE A 65 11.90 8.01 -8.30
C ILE A 65 13.14 7.60 -9.10
N GLY A 66 13.44 8.27 -10.20
CA GLY A 66 14.66 8.09 -10.97
C GLY A 66 15.88 8.83 -10.43
N LEU A 67 15.70 9.87 -9.60
CA LEU A 67 16.79 10.70 -9.07
C LEU A 67 17.59 9.96 -8.00
N LYS A 68 18.92 10.06 -8.07
CA LYS A 68 19.79 9.62 -6.97
C LYS A 68 19.57 10.53 -5.76
N GLY A 69 19.60 9.94 -4.54
CA GLY A 69 19.47 10.70 -3.29
C GLY A 69 18.03 11.02 -2.86
N VAL A 70 17.02 10.63 -3.66
CA VAL A 70 15.62 10.63 -3.19
C VAL A 70 15.44 9.48 -2.22
N ASP A 71 14.93 9.75 -1.02
CA ASP A 71 14.55 8.75 -0.05
C ASP A 71 13.16 8.22 -0.39
N VAL A 72 13.12 7.00 -0.95
CA VAL A 72 11.87 6.35 -1.36
C VAL A 72 11.15 5.66 -0.21
N ASP A 73 11.83 5.47 0.92
CA ASP A 73 11.25 4.84 2.10
C ASP A 73 10.79 5.85 3.15
N HIS A 74 10.99 7.16 2.88
CA HIS A 74 10.49 8.21 3.76
C HIS A 74 8.95 8.21 3.79
N PRO A 75 8.34 7.96 4.98
CA PRO A 75 6.89 7.91 5.08
C PRO A 75 6.29 9.31 5.23
N ASN A 76 5.01 9.44 4.91
CA ASN A 76 4.21 10.59 5.34
C ASN A 76 3.79 10.45 6.82
N LEU A 77 3.00 11.41 7.32
CA LEU A 77 2.51 11.41 8.70
C LEU A 77 1.62 10.22 9.06
N SER A 78 1.05 9.54 8.06
CA SER A 78 0.27 8.31 8.23
C SER A 78 1.14 7.04 8.16
N GLY A 79 2.46 7.18 8.02
CA GLY A 79 3.37 6.05 7.87
C GLY A 79 3.42 5.46 6.47
N GLU A 80 2.80 6.10 5.46
CA GLU A 80 2.71 5.60 4.10
C GLU A 80 3.93 6.01 3.27
N THR A 81 4.56 5.05 2.61
CA THR A 81 5.67 5.26 1.66
C THR A 81 5.16 5.38 0.22
N VAL A 82 6.01 5.85 -0.68
CA VAL A 82 5.66 5.89 -2.12
C VAL A 82 5.37 4.50 -2.68
N LEU A 83 6.06 3.45 -2.21
CA LEU A 83 5.78 2.07 -2.64
C LEU A 83 4.39 1.60 -2.20
N MET A 84 3.96 1.94 -0.98
CA MET A 84 2.60 1.65 -0.51
C MET A 84 1.55 2.35 -1.36
N MET A 85 1.72 3.65 -1.61
CA MET A 85 0.77 4.43 -2.41
C MET A 85 0.73 3.98 -3.88
N ALA A 86 1.89 3.71 -4.48
CA ALA A 86 1.94 3.15 -5.84
C ALA A 86 1.26 1.77 -5.92
N SER A 87 1.36 0.97 -4.86
CA SER A 87 0.67 -0.33 -4.75
C SER A 87 -0.85 -0.16 -4.62
N LEU A 88 -1.31 0.84 -3.84
CA LEU A 88 -2.73 1.17 -3.70
C LEU A 88 -3.37 1.57 -5.03
N TYR A 89 -2.64 2.30 -5.86
CA TYR A 89 -3.15 2.76 -7.17
C TYR A 89 -2.81 1.82 -8.33
N GLY A 90 -2.24 0.64 -8.07
CA GLY A 90 -1.95 -0.38 -9.08
C GLY A 90 -0.88 0.01 -10.08
N MET A 91 0.04 0.91 -9.73
CA MET A 91 1.07 1.50 -10.58
C MET A 91 2.25 0.51 -10.73
N LEU A 92 2.01 -0.63 -11.40
CA LEU A 92 2.99 -1.70 -11.52
C LEU A 92 4.35 -1.27 -12.12
N PRO A 93 4.42 -0.40 -13.15
CA PRO A 93 5.71 0.07 -13.66
C PRO A 93 6.55 0.78 -12.60
N GLU A 94 5.93 1.68 -11.84
CA GLU A 94 6.56 2.47 -10.78
C GLU A 94 6.94 1.58 -9.58
N VAL A 95 6.08 0.63 -9.20
CA VAL A 95 6.37 -0.39 -8.19
C VAL A 95 7.63 -1.18 -8.58
N LYS A 96 7.77 -1.59 -9.84
CA LYS A 96 8.97 -2.29 -10.32
C LYS A 96 10.23 -1.41 -10.22
N VAL A 97 10.14 -0.14 -10.59
CA VAL A 97 11.26 0.79 -10.45
C VAL A 97 11.66 0.95 -8.98
N LEU A 98 10.68 1.16 -8.10
CA LEU A 98 10.91 1.33 -6.66
C LEU A 98 11.59 0.10 -6.05
N VAL A 99 11.12 -1.09 -6.37
CA VAL A 99 11.67 -2.34 -5.83
C VAL A 99 13.00 -2.71 -6.50
N ASP A 100 13.04 -2.81 -7.83
CA ASP A 100 14.20 -3.38 -8.54
C ASP A 100 15.39 -2.42 -8.64
N LYS A 101 15.12 -1.11 -8.76
CA LYS A 101 16.17 -0.11 -8.98
C LYS A 101 16.48 0.73 -7.76
N ARG A 102 15.50 0.91 -6.87
CA ARG A 102 15.66 1.76 -5.69
C ARG A 102 15.82 0.98 -4.40
N GLY A 103 15.48 -0.33 -4.40
CA GLY A 103 15.56 -1.18 -3.22
C GLY A 103 14.56 -0.80 -2.13
N ALA A 104 13.40 -0.24 -2.52
CA ALA A 104 12.37 0.17 -1.59
C ALA A 104 11.92 -0.98 -0.68
N GLU A 105 11.68 -0.67 0.60
CA GLU A 105 11.33 -1.64 1.63
C GLU A 105 9.95 -2.27 1.38
N ILE A 106 9.94 -3.59 1.10
CA ILE A 106 8.71 -4.35 0.81
C ILE A 106 8.00 -4.78 2.10
N ASN A 107 8.75 -5.07 3.15
CA ASN A 107 8.27 -5.73 4.38
C ASN A 107 8.37 -4.83 5.62
N LYS A 108 7.99 -3.58 5.50
CA LYS A 108 7.87 -2.69 6.65
C LYS A 108 6.92 -3.29 7.71
N SER A 109 7.16 -3.04 8.99
CA SER A 109 6.23 -3.45 10.04
C SER A 109 4.90 -2.70 9.93
N GLY A 110 3.81 -3.35 10.32
CA GLY A 110 2.46 -2.82 10.18
C GLY A 110 1.93 -2.96 8.74
N TRP A 111 1.27 -1.94 8.23
CA TRP A 111 0.79 -1.95 6.86
C TRP A 111 1.93 -2.06 5.86
N THR A 112 1.82 -3.00 4.91
CA THR A 112 2.83 -3.24 3.87
C THR A 112 2.29 -2.89 2.49
N PRO A 113 3.16 -2.68 1.46
CA PRO A 113 2.72 -2.52 0.08
C PRO A 113 1.76 -3.62 -0.41
N LEU A 114 1.92 -4.87 0.10
CA LEU A 114 1.03 -5.97 -0.24
C LEU A 114 -0.39 -5.76 0.30
N HIS A 115 -0.55 -5.23 1.53
CA HIS A 115 -1.87 -4.86 2.06
C HIS A 115 -2.55 -3.82 1.15
N TYR A 116 -1.82 -2.78 0.75
CA TYR A 116 -2.32 -1.71 -0.12
C TYR A 116 -2.74 -2.24 -1.50
N ALA A 117 -1.93 -3.09 -2.12
CA ALA A 117 -2.29 -3.75 -3.38
C ALA A 117 -3.55 -4.62 -3.24
N CYS A 118 -3.71 -5.30 -2.10
CA CYS A 118 -4.87 -6.15 -1.82
C CYS A 118 -6.14 -5.34 -1.54
N THR A 119 -6.03 -4.14 -0.96
CA THR A 119 -7.17 -3.27 -0.64
C THR A 119 -7.99 -2.92 -1.87
N GLU A 120 -7.34 -2.59 -2.97
CA GLU A 120 -8.00 -2.22 -4.24
C GLU A 120 -8.00 -3.36 -5.27
N GLY A 121 -7.55 -4.56 -4.86
CA GLY A 121 -7.63 -5.75 -5.72
C GLY A 121 -6.61 -5.79 -6.87
N HIS A 122 -5.47 -5.13 -6.75
CA HIS A 122 -4.44 -5.03 -7.78
C HIS A 122 -3.60 -6.31 -7.90
N LEU A 123 -4.18 -7.32 -8.56
CA LEU A 123 -3.60 -8.66 -8.73
C LEU A 123 -2.15 -8.63 -9.24
N ALA A 124 -1.87 -7.84 -10.29
CA ALA A 124 -0.54 -7.82 -10.90
C ALA A 124 0.53 -7.22 -9.98
N VAL A 125 0.17 -6.22 -9.17
CA VAL A 125 1.08 -5.63 -8.18
C VAL A 125 1.31 -6.61 -7.03
N ALA A 126 0.25 -7.25 -6.51
CA ALA A 126 0.36 -8.23 -5.45
C ALA A 126 1.23 -9.43 -5.87
N ASP A 127 1.01 -9.98 -7.07
CA ASP A 127 1.82 -11.09 -7.60
C ASP A 127 3.29 -10.69 -7.73
N TYR A 128 3.57 -9.50 -8.24
CA TYR A 128 4.92 -8.99 -8.33
C TYR A 128 5.58 -8.83 -6.96
N LEU A 129 4.90 -8.20 -5.99
CA LEU A 129 5.43 -8.02 -4.63
C LEU A 129 5.72 -9.36 -3.95
N LEU A 130 4.82 -10.35 -4.09
CA LEU A 130 5.01 -11.70 -3.59
C LEU A 130 6.22 -12.38 -4.25
N SER A 131 6.43 -12.19 -5.56
CA SER A 131 7.61 -12.70 -6.27
C SER A 131 8.92 -12.08 -5.78
N LYS A 132 8.85 -10.89 -5.17
CA LYS A 132 9.99 -10.16 -4.59
C LYS A 132 10.15 -10.36 -3.08
N GLY A 133 9.43 -11.32 -2.50
CA GLY A 133 9.57 -11.70 -1.10
C GLY A 133 8.68 -10.92 -0.14
N ALA A 134 7.58 -10.33 -0.61
CA ALA A 134 6.55 -9.79 0.29
C ALA A 134 6.01 -10.92 1.18
N LYS A 135 5.92 -10.67 2.49
CA LYS A 135 5.36 -11.61 3.46
C LYS A 135 3.86 -11.76 3.22
N VAL A 136 3.42 -12.96 2.82
CA VAL A 136 2.02 -13.25 2.49
C VAL A 136 1.08 -13.01 3.66
N ASP A 137 1.53 -13.31 4.88
CA ASP A 137 0.80 -13.15 6.14
C ASP A 137 1.37 -11.99 6.98
N ALA A 138 1.82 -10.91 6.34
CA ALA A 138 2.17 -9.69 7.06
C ALA A 138 0.98 -9.22 7.91
N LEU A 139 1.26 -8.72 9.12
CA LEU A 139 0.22 -8.22 10.04
C LEU A 139 0.28 -6.69 10.10
N SER A 140 -0.87 -6.04 9.92
CA SER A 140 -1.03 -4.63 10.25
C SER A 140 -1.09 -4.43 11.77
N GLU A 141 -1.18 -3.18 12.23
CA GLU A 141 -1.34 -2.86 13.66
C GLU A 141 -2.62 -3.46 14.30
N SER A 142 -3.58 -3.85 13.48
CA SER A 142 -4.82 -4.53 13.91
C SER A 142 -4.82 -6.02 13.59
N ASP A 143 -3.68 -6.64 13.33
CA ASP A 143 -3.50 -8.02 12.88
C ASP A 143 -4.27 -8.37 11.59
N THR A 144 -4.63 -7.35 10.80
CA THR A 144 -5.24 -7.58 9.48
C THR A 144 -4.19 -8.11 8.52
N THR A 145 -4.52 -9.17 7.76
CA THR A 145 -3.64 -9.76 6.76
C THR A 145 -3.95 -9.26 5.33
N PRO A 146 -3.00 -9.37 4.37
CA PRO A 146 -3.28 -9.12 2.96
C PRO A 146 -4.45 -9.96 2.41
N LEU A 147 -4.60 -11.20 2.90
CA LEU A 147 -5.74 -12.05 2.50
C LEU A 147 -7.08 -11.44 2.94
N MET A 148 -7.20 -10.91 4.16
CA MET A 148 -8.41 -10.23 4.62
C MET A 148 -8.75 -9.01 3.75
N MET A 149 -7.72 -8.25 3.32
CA MET A 149 -7.92 -7.11 2.42
C MET A 149 -8.34 -7.55 1.02
N ALA A 150 -7.74 -8.61 0.47
CA ALA A 150 -8.12 -9.18 -0.81
C ALA A 150 -9.56 -9.72 -0.80
N VAL A 151 -9.98 -10.34 0.29
CA VAL A 151 -11.37 -10.77 0.49
C VAL A 151 -12.32 -9.58 0.48
N ARG A 152 -11.99 -8.52 1.22
CA ARG A 152 -12.77 -7.29 1.26
C ARG A 152 -12.90 -6.64 -0.12
N SER A 153 -11.86 -6.66 -0.94
CA SER A 153 -11.88 -6.13 -2.32
C SER A 153 -12.80 -6.93 -3.27
N GLY A 154 -13.18 -8.15 -2.89
CA GLY A 154 -13.99 -9.04 -3.74
C GLY A 154 -13.24 -9.66 -4.91
N ASN A 155 -11.93 -9.46 -5.02
CA ASN A 155 -11.15 -10.01 -6.14
C ASN A 155 -10.79 -11.49 -5.91
N ILE A 156 -11.61 -12.38 -6.43
CA ILE A 156 -11.44 -13.84 -6.28
C ILE A 156 -10.09 -14.34 -6.78
N ARG A 157 -9.57 -13.75 -7.88
CA ARG A 157 -8.26 -14.15 -8.43
C ARG A 157 -7.12 -13.80 -7.47
N LEU A 158 -7.22 -12.63 -6.82
CA LEU A 158 -6.25 -12.19 -5.82
C LEU A 158 -6.31 -13.05 -4.56
N VAL A 159 -7.52 -13.36 -4.07
CA VAL A 159 -7.71 -14.30 -2.95
C VAL A 159 -7.06 -15.65 -3.27
N ARG A 160 -7.31 -16.18 -4.46
CA ARG A 160 -6.70 -17.46 -4.90
C ARG A 160 -5.19 -17.37 -4.95
N LEU A 161 -4.64 -16.29 -5.53
CA LEU A 161 -3.18 -16.07 -5.57
C LEU A 161 -2.57 -16.13 -4.17
N LEU A 162 -3.11 -15.39 -3.19
CA LEU A 162 -2.59 -15.37 -1.82
C LEU A 162 -2.64 -16.75 -1.18
N LEU A 163 -3.75 -17.48 -1.35
CA LEU A 163 -3.87 -18.85 -0.84
C LEU A 163 -2.88 -19.82 -1.49
N ASP A 164 -2.59 -19.68 -2.78
CA ASP A 164 -1.61 -20.48 -3.50
C ASP A 164 -0.17 -20.12 -3.11
N ARG A 165 0.05 -18.91 -2.58
CA ARG A 165 1.31 -18.46 -1.97
C ARG A 165 1.41 -18.76 -0.48
N GLY A 166 0.45 -19.54 0.09
CA GLY A 166 0.50 -20.06 1.43
C GLY A 166 -0.16 -19.20 2.51
N ALA A 167 -1.03 -18.24 2.13
CA ALA A 167 -1.77 -17.45 3.12
C ALA A 167 -2.54 -18.32 4.11
N ASP A 168 -2.36 -18.04 5.40
CA ASP A 168 -2.94 -18.80 6.50
C ASP A 168 -4.38 -18.35 6.80
N LEU A 169 -5.32 -19.30 6.70
CA LEU A 169 -6.74 -19.08 7.01
C LEU A 169 -7.05 -19.00 8.51
N GLN A 170 -6.12 -19.41 9.37
CA GLN A 170 -6.33 -19.44 10.82
C GLN A 170 -6.10 -18.08 11.48
N ILE A 171 -5.37 -17.18 10.81
CA ILE A 171 -5.05 -15.86 11.36
C ILE A 171 -6.34 -15.09 11.59
N ARG A 172 -6.43 -14.47 12.76
CA ARG A 172 -7.53 -13.59 13.16
C ARG A 172 -7.01 -12.21 13.51
N ASN A 173 -7.74 -11.18 13.09
CA ASN A 173 -7.41 -9.81 13.45
C ASN A 173 -7.79 -9.51 14.94
N HIS A 174 -7.48 -8.30 15.42
CA HIS A 174 -7.82 -7.89 16.78
C HIS A 174 -9.30 -7.99 17.14
N GLN A 175 -10.20 -7.99 16.15
CA GLN A 175 -11.63 -8.19 16.34
C GLN A 175 -12.02 -9.68 16.39
N GLY A 176 -11.05 -10.58 16.24
CA GLY A 176 -11.26 -12.03 16.18
C GLY A 176 -11.76 -12.55 14.84
N PHE A 177 -11.80 -11.73 13.79
CA PHE A 177 -12.25 -12.14 12.45
C PHE A 177 -11.12 -12.77 11.64
N SER A 178 -11.37 -13.94 11.06
CA SER A 178 -10.56 -14.55 10.02
C SER A 178 -10.95 -13.99 8.63
N ALA A 179 -10.22 -14.38 7.59
CA ALA A 179 -10.58 -14.05 6.21
C ALA A 179 -11.97 -14.58 5.81
N ILE A 180 -12.43 -15.69 6.40
CA ILE A 180 -13.78 -16.24 6.16
C ILE A 180 -14.84 -15.33 6.77
N ASP A 181 -14.63 -14.86 8.00
CA ASP A 181 -15.55 -13.94 8.67
C ASP A 181 -15.61 -12.60 7.94
N VAL A 182 -14.48 -12.12 7.42
CA VAL A 182 -14.42 -10.90 6.58
C VAL A 182 -15.24 -11.09 5.29
N ALA A 183 -15.18 -12.27 4.66
CA ALA A 183 -15.99 -12.55 3.48
C ALA A 183 -17.49 -12.47 3.77
N GLU A 184 -17.92 -12.95 4.92
CA GLU A 184 -19.32 -12.87 5.35
C GLU A 184 -19.74 -11.45 5.70
N LEU A 185 -18.89 -10.72 6.43
CA LEU A 185 -19.12 -9.33 6.81
C LEU A 185 -19.31 -8.40 5.59
N PHE A 186 -18.58 -8.66 4.51
CA PHE A 186 -18.65 -7.89 3.28
C PHE A 186 -19.53 -8.52 2.19
N ASN A 187 -20.38 -9.52 2.55
CA ASN A 187 -21.31 -10.21 1.64
C ASN A 187 -20.62 -10.82 0.40
N GLN A 188 -19.40 -11.30 0.56
CA GLN A 188 -18.62 -11.96 -0.50
C GLN A 188 -18.95 -13.48 -0.52
N GLU A 189 -20.16 -13.83 -0.91
CA GLU A 189 -20.69 -15.21 -0.79
C GLU A 189 -19.83 -16.25 -1.51
N GLU A 190 -19.41 -15.97 -2.74
CA GLU A 190 -18.61 -16.91 -3.53
C GLU A 190 -17.25 -17.15 -2.89
N ILE A 191 -16.60 -16.06 -2.40
CA ILE A 191 -15.34 -16.15 -1.68
C ILE A 191 -15.52 -16.91 -0.37
N SER A 192 -16.57 -16.61 0.42
CA SER A 192 -16.85 -17.32 1.67
C SER A 192 -17.03 -18.81 1.45
N LYS A 193 -17.83 -19.22 0.46
CA LYS A 193 -18.02 -20.62 0.10
C LYS A 193 -16.69 -21.30 -0.28
N GLY A 194 -15.87 -20.63 -1.09
CA GLY A 194 -14.56 -21.14 -1.49
C GLY A 194 -13.59 -21.30 -0.32
N LEU A 195 -13.53 -20.31 0.57
CA LEU A 195 -12.67 -20.34 1.75
C LEU A 195 -13.11 -21.42 2.75
N ARG A 196 -14.42 -21.58 3.01
CA ARG A 196 -14.96 -22.65 3.85
C ARG A 196 -14.64 -24.04 3.28
N SER A 197 -14.81 -24.25 1.97
CA SER A 197 -14.44 -25.52 1.34
C SER A 197 -12.94 -25.81 1.47
N ARG A 198 -12.08 -24.78 1.32
CA ARG A 198 -10.63 -24.94 1.54
C ARG A 198 -10.31 -25.24 3.00
N TRP A 199 -10.98 -24.58 3.94
CA TRP A 199 -10.84 -24.85 5.37
C TRP A 199 -11.15 -26.33 5.69
N GLU A 200 -12.29 -26.84 5.25
CA GLU A 200 -12.70 -28.25 5.48
C GLU A 200 -11.69 -29.25 4.88
N LYS A 201 -11.15 -28.93 3.71
CA LYS A 201 -10.11 -29.77 3.08
C LYS A 201 -8.80 -29.81 3.89
N LEU A 202 -8.37 -28.64 4.43
CA LEU A 202 -7.12 -28.51 5.17
C LEU A 202 -7.21 -29.06 6.59
N TYR A 203 -8.25 -28.70 7.31
CA TYR A 203 -8.35 -28.96 8.75
C TYR A 203 -9.31 -30.11 9.11
N LYS A 204 -10.02 -30.69 8.12
CA LYS A 204 -10.97 -31.80 8.32
C LYS A 204 -12.12 -31.49 9.30
N THR A 205 -12.40 -30.22 9.51
CA THR A 205 -13.47 -29.71 10.39
C THR A 205 -14.27 -28.64 9.66
N LYS A 206 -15.51 -28.44 10.06
CA LYS A 206 -16.31 -27.29 9.61
C LYS A 206 -15.77 -26.02 10.25
N TYR A 207 -15.83 -24.91 9.50
CA TYR A 207 -15.52 -23.60 10.05
C TYR A 207 -16.66 -23.11 10.94
N GLU A 208 -16.39 -22.89 12.23
CA GLU A 208 -17.43 -22.52 13.21
C GLU A 208 -17.68 -21.01 13.31
N GLY A 209 -16.90 -20.20 12.58
CA GLY A 209 -17.02 -18.75 12.59
C GLY A 209 -16.21 -18.06 13.70
N GLY A 210 -16.08 -16.75 13.58
CA GLY A 210 -15.57 -15.84 14.60
C GLY A 210 -16.70 -15.19 15.41
N PRO A 211 -16.36 -14.20 16.25
CA PRO A 211 -17.37 -13.44 16.98
C PRO A 211 -18.35 -12.78 16.00
N LYS A 212 -19.65 -12.89 16.30
CA LYS A 212 -20.64 -12.21 15.48
C LYS A 212 -20.47 -10.68 15.66
N PRO A 213 -20.45 -9.90 14.57
CA PRO A 213 -20.41 -8.45 14.71
C PRO A 213 -21.59 -7.99 15.56
N VAL A 214 -21.32 -7.24 16.61
CA VAL A 214 -22.38 -6.53 17.34
C VAL A 214 -22.85 -5.42 16.41
N LEU A 215 -23.99 -5.61 15.77
CA LEU A 215 -24.67 -4.53 15.06
C LEU A 215 -25.01 -3.48 16.11
N VAL A 216 -24.25 -2.41 16.15
CA VAL A 216 -24.64 -1.21 16.89
C VAL A 216 -25.81 -0.64 16.11
N GLU A 217 -27.04 -0.95 16.57
CA GLU A 217 -28.24 -0.28 16.06
C GLU A 217 -28.00 1.23 16.21
N SER A 218 -27.87 1.93 15.09
CA SER A 218 -27.95 3.39 15.10
C SER A 218 -29.32 3.74 15.67
N LYS A 219 -29.35 4.19 16.93
CA LYS A 219 -30.57 4.75 17.49
C LYS A 219 -31.03 5.91 16.61
N PRO A 220 -32.34 5.99 16.34
CA PRO A 220 -32.95 7.02 15.50
C PRO A 220 -32.73 8.44 16.05
#